data_77d3a1753b2019d1d9c555d7ceaaf015
#
_entry.id   77d3a1753b2019d1d9c555d7ceaaf015
#
_cell.length_a   1.000
_cell.length_b   1.000
_cell.length_c   1.000
_cell.angle_alpha   90.00
_cell.angle_beta   90.00
_cell.angle_gamma   90.00
#
_symmetry.space_group_name_H-M   'P 1'
#
loop_
_entity.id
_entity.type
_entity.pdbx_description
1 polymer ?
#
loop_
_entity_poly.entity_id
_entity_poly.type
_entity_poly.pdbx_seq_one_letter_code
_entity_poly.pdbx_strand_id
1 'polypeptide(L)'
;MIKSKTGCEDPYYNEKIKGNEIALSYLDDVKKILKENNTLESYVKIAIIGNILDFGAFTLDDDIDAIINESLKKDLAVKDIEEFENSLKKHDKVLYLVDNTGEIVFDKLLLSKIKEYGMDITIAVKSEPILNDACMEDAINAGLDEFGEIVEIGAGTVGYVDSEISDEFREIFNSHEFIISKGMGNYEGLTEIDLSSKDIYFLLCAKCNTIANDIGVNLHDMLLLKK
;
A
#
# COMPACT_ATOMS: atom_id res chain seq x y z
N MET A 1 -1.29 24.90 -6.69
CA MET A 1 -2.04 25.83 -7.62
C MET A 1 -3.56 25.63 -7.56
N ILE A 2 -4.12 24.40 -7.45
CA ILE A 2 -5.58 24.18 -7.30
C ILE A 2 -6.05 24.69 -5.95
N LYS A 3 -5.46 24.24 -4.83
CA LYS A 3 -5.77 24.69 -3.46
C LYS A 3 -5.85 26.22 -3.34
N SER A 4 -4.83 26.92 -3.85
CA SER A 4 -4.77 28.40 -3.76
C SER A 4 -5.81 29.14 -4.63
N LYS A 5 -6.35 28.49 -5.68
CA LYS A 5 -7.38 29.07 -6.55
C LYS A 5 -8.80 28.77 -6.12
N THR A 6 -9.01 27.61 -5.50
CA THR A 6 -10.34 27.12 -5.10
C THR A 6 -10.66 27.35 -3.63
N GLY A 7 -9.64 27.54 -2.79
CA GLY A 7 -9.76 27.55 -1.33
C GLY A 7 -10.06 26.16 -0.73
N CYS A 8 -9.95 25.10 -1.55
CA CYS A 8 -10.18 23.72 -1.12
C CYS A 8 -8.84 23.07 -0.75
N GLU A 9 -8.66 22.71 0.53
CA GLU A 9 -7.44 22.09 1.03
C GLU A 9 -7.28 20.65 0.54
N ASP A 10 -8.36 19.87 0.50
CA ASP A 10 -8.40 18.52 -0.05
C ASP A 10 -9.53 18.37 -1.08
N PRO A 11 -9.22 18.50 -2.39
CA PRO A 11 -10.22 18.32 -3.45
C PRO A 11 -10.76 16.88 -3.55
N TYR A 12 -10.07 15.90 -3.00
CA TYR A 12 -10.45 14.47 -3.03
C TYR A 12 -11.08 13.98 -1.72
N TYR A 13 -11.34 14.86 -0.76
CA TYR A 13 -11.83 14.49 0.57
C TYR A 13 -13.05 13.56 0.54
N ASN A 14 -14.07 13.90 -0.26
CA ASN A 14 -15.29 13.09 -0.35
C ASN A 14 -15.04 11.72 -1.02
N GLU A 15 -14.21 11.70 -2.05
CA GLU A 15 -13.82 10.48 -2.76
C GLU A 15 -13.02 9.55 -1.82
N LYS A 16 -12.14 10.10 -1.01
CA LYS A 16 -11.33 9.37 -0.03
C LYS A 16 -12.21 8.70 1.03
N ILE A 17 -13.15 9.45 1.63
CA ILE A 17 -14.11 8.90 2.59
C ILE A 17 -14.93 7.78 1.95
N LYS A 18 -15.53 8.06 0.79
CA LYS A 18 -16.33 7.07 0.06
C LYS A 18 -15.53 5.81 -0.28
N GLY A 19 -14.26 5.96 -0.70
CA GLY A 19 -13.36 4.86 -0.98
C GLY A 19 -13.15 3.95 0.23
N ASN A 20 -12.87 4.54 1.39
CA ASN A 20 -12.72 3.79 2.64
C ASN A 20 -14.04 3.11 3.05
N GLU A 21 -15.18 3.78 2.96
CA GLU A 21 -16.51 3.22 3.31
C GLU A 21 -16.85 2.01 2.42
N ILE A 22 -16.64 2.12 1.11
CA ILE A 22 -16.85 1.01 0.17
C ILE A 22 -15.93 -0.16 0.53
N ALA A 23 -14.63 0.08 0.68
CA ALA A 23 -13.67 -0.97 1.01
C ALA A 23 -14.01 -1.65 2.35
N LEU A 24 -14.42 -0.89 3.37
CA LEU A 24 -14.85 -1.42 4.66
C LEU A 24 -16.09 -2.33 4.53
N SER A 25 -17.02 -2.02 3.62
CA SER A 25 -18.22 -2.83 3.41
C SER A 25 -17.90 -4.24 2.87
N TYR A 26 -16.79 -4.41 2.15
CA TYR A 26 -16.32 -5.70 1.62
C TYR A 26 -15.35 -6.45 2.52
N LEU A 27 -14.86 -5.81 3.60
CA LEU A 27 -13.78 -6.37 4.42
C LEU A 27 -14.11 -7.74 5.01
N ASP A 28 -15.36 -7.96 5.43
CA ASP A 28 -15.78 -9.23 6.03
C ASP A 28 -15.90 -10.35 5.00
N ASP A 29 -16.26 -10.05 3.76
CA ASP A 29 -16.32 -11.04 2.69
C ASP A 29 -14.91 -11.42 2.23
N VAL A 30 -14.00 -10.45 2.13
CA VAL A 30 -12.57 -10.72 1.87
C VAL A 30 -11.95 -11.57 2.99
N LYS A 31 -12.28 -11.31 4.26
CA LYS A 31 -11.85 -12.17 5.38
C LYS A 31 -12.34 -13.61 5.26
N LYS A 32 -13.55 -13.83 4.76
CA LYS A 32 -14.06 -15.18 4.51
C LYS A 32 -13.27 -15.90 3.43
N ILE A 33 -12.98 -15.21 2.31
CA ILE A 33 -12.15 -15.73 1.22
C ILE A 33 -10.74 -16.11 1.74
N LEU A 34 -10.12 -15.24 2.54
CA LEU A 34 -8.80 -15.49 3.13
C LEU A 34 -8.79 -16.66 4.13
N LYS A 35 -9.90 -16.92 4.84
CA LYS A 35 -10.00 -18.11 5.72
C LYS A 35 -9.91 -19.42 4.95
N GLU A 36 -10.40 -19.45 3.72
CA GLU A 36 -10.31 -20.62 2.83
C GLU A 36 -8.91 -20.77 2.20
N ASN A 37 -8.19 -19.66 2.03
CA ASN A 37 -6.88 -19.58 1.41
C ASN A 37 -5.90 -18.81 2.32
N ASN A 38 -5.65 -19.31 3.54
CA ASN A 38 -4.83 -18.65 4.56
C ASN A 38 -3.33 -18.81 4.29
N THR A 39 -2.83 -18.26 3.19
CA THR A 39 -1.40 -18.22 2.86
C THR A 39 -0.90 -16.79 2.83
N LEU A 40 0.39 -16.57 3.14
CA LEU A 40 1.01 -15.24 3.06
C LEU A 40 0.80 -14.60 1.68
N GLU A 41 0.92 -15.40 0.60
CA GLU A 41 0.67 -14.96 -0.77
C GLU A 41 -0.75 -14.41 -0.97
N SER A 42 -1.76 -15.05 -0.38
CA SER A 42 -3.15 -14.59 -0.51
C SER A 42 -3.34 -13.22 0.15
N TYR A 43 -2.72 -12.97 1.30
CA TYR A 43 -2.75 -11.66 1.94
C TYR A 43 -2.00 -10.59 1.14
N VAL A 44 -0.85 -10.93 0.57
CA VAL A 44 -0.11 -10.05 -0.35
C VAL A 44 -0.96 -9.70 -1.56
N LYS A 45 -1.58 -10.70 -2.19
CA LYS A 45 -2.48 -10.47 -3.34
C LYS A 45 -3.63 -9.54 -2.98
N ILE A 46 -4.29 -9.74 -1.84
CA ILE A 46 -5.37 -8.86 -1.38
C ILE A 46 -4.89 -7.41 -1.21
N ALA A 47 -3.73 -7.20 -0.61
CA ALA A 47 -3.16 -5.86 -0.48
C ALA A 47 -2.87 -5.20 -1.84
N ILE A 48 -2.44 -5.98 -2.85
CA ILE A 48 -2.24 -5.48 -4.21
C ILE A 48 -3.58 -5.23 -4.92
N ILE A 49 -4.57 -6.09 -4.72
CA ILE A 49 -5.93 -5.95 -5.31
C ILE A 49 -6.57 -4.65 -4.81
N GLY A 50 -6.39 -4.28 -3.54
CA GLY A 50 -6.84 -2.99 -3.01
C GLY A 50 -6.32 -1.81 -3.84
N ASN A 51 -5.09 -1.89 -4.35
CA ASN A 51 -4.51 -0.87 -5.23
C ASN A 51 -5.07 -0.92 -6.68
N ILE A 52 -5.58 -2.07 -7.12
CA ILE A 52 -6.22 -2.20 -8.44
C ILE A 52 -7.62 -1.60 -8.43
N LEU A 53 -8.32 -1.78 -7.31
CA LEU A 53 -9.67 -1.28 -7.12
C LEU A 53 -9.62 0.25 -6.90
N ASP A 54 -10.02 1.02 -7.91
CA ASP A 54 -10.22 2.46 -7.75
C ASP A 54 -11.55 2.70 -7.02
N PHE A 55 -11.52 2.58 -5.69
CA PHE A 55 -12.70 2.72 -4.85
C PHE A 55 -13.40 4.07 -5.01
N GLY A 56 -12.71 5.11 -5.48
CA GLY A 56 -13.33 6.39 -5.82
C GLY A 56 -14.24 6.34 -7.05
N ALA A 57 -13.91 5.45 -8.00
CA ALA A 57 -14.67 5.24 -9.24
C ALA A 57 -15.71 4.14 -9.14
N PHE A 58 -15.60 3.22 -8.17
CA PHE A 58 -16.54 2.10 -7.99
C PHE A 58 -17.93 2.57 -7.55
N THR A 59 -18.93 1.85 -8.01
CA THR A 59 -20.34 1.99 -7.60
C THR A 59 -20.79 0.73 -6.85
N LEU A 60 -21.91 0.78 -6.15
CA LEU A 60 -22.48 -0.37 -5.44
C LEU A 60 -22.97 -1.49 -6.36
N ASP A 61 -22.99 -1.25 -7.67
CA ASP A 61 -23.39 -2.24 -8.68
C ASP A 61 -22.21 -3.06 -9.23
N ASP A 62 -20.97 -2.73 -8.85
CA ASP A 62 -19.78 -3.44 -9.29
C ASP A 62 -19.62 -4.74 -8.48
N ASP A 63 -19.37 -5.86 -9.18
CA ASP A 63 -19.15 -7.17 -8.55
C ASP A 63 -17.70 -7.29 -8.05
N ILE A 64 -17.41 -6.60 -6.94
CA ILE A 64 -16.08 -6.59 -6.32
C ILE A 64 -15.66 -8.01 -5.90
N ASP A 65 -16.60 -8.85 -5.45
CA ASP A 65 -16.31 -10.24 -5.06
C ASP A 65 -15.80 -11.05 -6.25
N ALA A 66 -16.40 -10.89 -7.43
CA ALA A 66 -15.91 -11.54 -8.64
C ALA A 66 -14.51 -11.06 -9.02
N ILE A 67 -14.24 -9.75 -8.95
CA ILE A 67 -12.92 -9.17 -9.23
C ILE A 67 -11.87 -9.72 -8.28
N ILE A 68 -12.16 -9.77 -6.98
CA ILE A 68 -11.26 -10.30 -5.95
C ILE A 68 -10.99 -11.79 -6.22
N ASN A 69 -12.04 -12.59 -6.42
CA ASN A 69 -11.89 -14.02 -6.66
C ASN A 69 -11.13 -14.36 -7.95
N GLU A 70 -11.32 -13.59 -9.02
CA GLU A 70 -10.56 -13.74 -10.26
C GLU A 70 -9.09 -13.32 -10.08
N SER A 71 -8.86 -12.22 -9.39
CA SER A 71 -7.50 -11.71 -9.15
C SER A 71 -6.69 -12.63 -8.25
N LEU A 72 -7.31 -13.25 -7.24
CA LEU A 72 -6.66 -14.25 -6.38
C LEU A 72 -6.22 -15.51 -7.13
N LYS A 73 -6.91 -15.87 -8.23
CA LYS A 73 -6.54 -17.02 -9.08
C LYS A 73 -5.35 -16.73 -9.99
N LYS A 74 -5.06 -15.45 -10.26
CA LYS A 74 -3.91 -15.05 -11.08
C LYS A 74 -2.62 -15.21 -10.27
N ASP A 75 -1.57 -15.72 -10.91
CA ASP A 75 -0.25 -15.73 -10.30
C ASP A 75 0.34 -14.31 -10.23
N LEU A 76 1.22 -14.08 -9.26
CA LEU A 76 2.07 -12.90 -9.26
C LEU A 76 3.12 -13.04 -10.37
N ALA A 77 3.29 -12.03 -11.21
CA ALA A 77 4.29 -12.03 -12.28
C ALA A 77 5.72 -12.01 -11.73
N VAL A 78 5.94 -11.34 -10.60
CA VAL A 78 7.13 -11.45 -9.76
C VAL A 78 6.65 -11.89 -8.37
N LYS A 79 7.28 -12.95 -7.83
CA LYS A 79 6.76 -13.65 -6.65
C LYS A 79 7.88 -13.93 -5.65
N ASP A 80 8.43 -12.91 -5.03
CA ASP A 80 9.49 -13.05 -4.01
C ASP A 80 8.90 -13.37 -2.61
N ILE A 81 7.92 -14.31 -2.56
CA ILE A 81 7.19 -14.68 -1.33
C ILE A 81 8.09 -15.37 -0.31
N GLU A 82 9.00 -16.25 -0.74
CA GLU A 82 9.90 -16.95 0.18
C GLU A 82 10.90 -15.98 0.82
N GLU A 83 11.46 -15.07 0.03
CA GLU A 83 12.33 -14.00 0.51
C GLU A 83 11.59 -13.05 1.46
N PHE A 84 10.34 -12.72 1.14
CA PHE A 84 9.49 -11.89 1.97
C PHE A 84 9.22 -12.55 3.33
N GLU A 85 8.84 -13.83 3.33
CA GLU A 85 8.63 -14.58 4.57
C GLU A 85 9.92 -14.72 5.39
N ASN A 86 11.07 -14.88 4.74
CA ASN A 86 12.37 -14.90 5.41
C ASN A 86 12.69 -13.54 6.05
N SER A 87 12.37 -12.42 5.39
CA SER A 87 12.53 -11.08 5.97
C SER A 87 11.59 -10.86 7.16
N LEU A 88 10.33 -11.34 7.10
CA LEU A 88 9.41 -11.32 8.24
C LEU A 88 9.90 -12.12 9.46
N LYS A 89 10.70 -13.17 9.23
CA LYS A 89 11.30 -13.99 10.32
C LYS A 89 12.63 -13.43 10.81
N LYS A 90 13.31 -12.63 10.01
CA LYS A 90 14.66 -12.09 10.28
C LYS A 90 14.62 -10.79 11.07
N HIS A 91 13.67 -9.92 10.76
CA HIS A 91 13.58 -8.57 11.32
C HIS A 91 12.54 -8.50 12.43
N ASP A 92 12.72 -7.58 13.37
CA ASP A 92 11.77 -7.33 14.47
C ASP A 92 10.82 -6.18 14.17
N LYS A 93 11.15 -5.32 13.21
CA LYS A 93 10.35 -4.15 12.82
C LYS A 93 10.30 -3.95 11.32
N VAL A 94 9.23 -3.32 10.85
CA VAL A 94 8.99 -3.00 9.45
C VAL A 94 8.42 -1.61 9.27
N LEU A 95 8.89 -0.89 8.24
CA LEU A 95 8.28 0.34 7.76
C LEU A 95 7.35 0.00 6.59
N TYR A 96 6.07 0.32 6.74
CA TYR A 96 5.03 0.07 5.74
C TYR A 96 4.59 1.40 5.11
N LEU A 97 5.01 1.67 3.88
CA LEU A 97 4.59 2.85 3.14
C LEU A 97 3.28 2.54 2.41
N VAL A 98 2.20 3.19 2.82
CA VAL A 98 0.89 3.05 2.18
C VAL A 98 0.80 3.88 0.88
N ASP A 99 -0.26 3.64 0.11
CA ASP A 99 -0.57 4.40 -1.11
C ASP A 99 -1.96 5.05 -0.97
N ASN A 100 -3.03 4.47 -1.51
CA ASN A 100 -4.33 5.13 -1.64
C ASN A 100 -5.31 4.80 -0.52
N THR A 101 -6.27 5.72 -0.29
CA THR A 101 -7.49 5.42 0.49
C THR A 101 -8.32 4.32 -0.19
N GLY A 102 -9.12 3.60 0.60
CA GLY A 102 -9.77 2.36 0.15
C GLY A 102 -8.80 1.17 0.13
N GLU A 103 -7.67 1.30 -0.54
CA GLU A 103 -6.59 0.30 -0.52
C GLU A 103 -6.11 -0.01 0.91
N ILE A 104 -5.88 1.03 1.73
CA ILE A 104 -5.42 0.90 3.11
C ILE A 104 -6.34 0.05 4.00
N VAL A 105 -7.61 -0.07 3.65
CA VAL A 105 -8.55 -0.96 4.35
C VAL A 105 -8.19 -2.42 4.11
N PHE A 106 -7.76 -2.78 2.91
CA PHE A 106 -7.31 -4.14 2.59
C PHE A 106 -5.89 -4.41 3.10
N ASP A 107 -5.07 -3.37 3.19
CA ASP A 107 -3.76 -3.46 3.85
C ASP A 107 -3.88 -3.95 5.31
N LYS A 108 -4.96 -3.64 6.03
CA LYS A 108 -5.23 -4.16 7.39
C LYS A 108 -5.10 -5.68 7.47
N LEU A 109 -5.51 -6.38 6.41
CA LEU A 109 -5.45 -7.84 6.37
C LEU A 109 -4.00 -8.32 6.31
N LEU A 110 -3.18 -7.71 5.46
CA LEU A 110 -1.75 -8.01 5.38
C LEU A 110 -1.02 -7.57 6.67
N LEU A 111 -1.32 -6.40 7.21
CA LEU A 111 -0.76 -5.92 8.48
C LEU A 111 -1.08 -6.88 9.64
N SER A 112 -2.33 -7.38 9.69
CA SER A 112 -2.71 -8.42 10.66
C SER A 112 -1.86 -9.69 10.49
N LYS A 113 -1.60 -10.11 9.24
CA LYS A 113 -0.76 -11.27 8.94
C LYS A 113 0.70 -11.04 9.32
N ILE A 114 1.23 -9.86 9.08
CA ILE A 114 2.59 -9.45 9.47
C ILE A 114 2.75 -9.46 11.01
N LYS A 115 1.73 -9.04 11.74
CA LYS A 115 1.70 -9.10 13.22
C LYS A 115 1.83 -10.51 13.77
N GLU A 116 1.38 -11.55 13.06
CA GLU A 116 1.55 -12.95 13.47
C GLU A 116 3.02 -13.37 13.57
N TYR A 117 3.93 -12.66 12.85
CA TYR A 117 5.38 -12.86 12.93
C TYR A 117 6.04 -12.10 14.10
N GLY A 118 5.26 -11.36 14.89
CA GLY A 118 5.76 -10.59 16.03
C GLY A 118 6.38 -9.23 15.67
N MET A 119 6.13 -8.73 14.43
CA MET A 119 6.68 -7.48 13.91
C MET A 119 6.16 -6.26 14.65
N ASP A 120 7.05 -5.32 14.94
CA ASP A 120 6.71 -3.94 15.25
C ASP A 120 6.53 -3.17 13.92
N ILE A 121 5.36 -2.54 13.74
CA ILE A 121 4.98 -1.95 12.46
C ILE A 121 4.91 -0.42 12.59
N THR A 122 5.66 0.27 11.75
CA THR A 122 5.53 1.72 11.52
C THR A 122 4.85 1.94 10.17
N ILE A 123 3.73 2.66 10.16
CA ILE A 123 2.90 2.90 8.96
C ILE A 123 3.12 4.34 8.51
N ALA A 124 3.64 4.53 7.31
CA ALA A 124 3.95 5.85 6.78
C ALA A 124 2.86 6.34 5.81
N VAL A 125 2.32 7.54 6.09
CA VAL A 125 1.25 8.22 5.33
C VAL A 125 1.73 9.57 4.80
N LYS A 126 0.98 10.16 3.87
CA LYS A 126 1.24 11.51 3.38
C LYS A 126 0.91 12.56 4.46
N SER A 127 1.72 13.62 4.51
CA SER A 127 1.52 14.73 5.46
C SER A 127 0.50 15.75 4.95
N GLU A 128 0.32 15.85 3.63
CA GLU A 128 -0.63 16.73 2.99
C GLU A 128 -1.47 15.97 1.95
N PRO A 129 -2.74 16.37 1.76
CA PRO A 129 -3.58 15.78 0.73
C PRO A 129 -2.98 15.92 -0.67
N ILE A 130 -2.81 14.80 -1.34
CA ILE A 130 -2.41 14.68 -2.74
C ILE A 130 -3.20 13.56 -3.41
N LEU A 131 -4.01 13.91 -4.40
CA LEU A 131 -4.94 12.97 -5.04
C LEU A 131 -5.74 12.18 -3.99
N ASN A 132 -5.84 10.87 -4.13
CA ASN A 132 -6.49 9.96 -3.20
C ASN A 132 -5.49 9.21 -2.29
N ASP A 133 -4.22 9.66 -2.21
CA ASP A 133 -3.24 9.09 -1.28
C ASP A 133 -3.72 9.27 0.18
N ALA A 134 -3.41 8.28 1.01
CA ALA A 134 -3.84 8.28 2.41
C ALA A 134 -3.01 9.24 3.26
N CYS A 135 -3.70 10.10 4.02
CA CYS A 135 -3.15 10.94 5.07
C CYS A 135 -3.45 10.36 6.46
N MET A 136 -2.96 11.02 7.51
CA MET A 136 -3.13 10.59 8.91
C MET A 136 -4.61 10.32 9.26
N GLU A 137 -5.51 11.26 8.94
CA GLU A 137 -6.94 11.13 9.23
C GLU A 137 -7.56 9.92 8.51
N ASP A 138 -7.19 9.69 7.25
CA ASP A 138 -7.69 8.57 6.45
C ASP A 138 -7.27 7.22 7.06
N ALA A 139 -6.00 7.13 7.49
CA ALA A 139 -5.43 5.92 8.09
C ALA A 139 -6.07 5.61 9.46
N ILE A 140 -6.26 6.61 10.31
CA ILE A 140 -6.95 6.46 11.61
C ILE A 140 -8.40 6.04 11.39
N ASN A 141 -9.13 6.70 10.49
CA ASN A 141 -10.52 6.38 10.18
C ASN A 141 -10.68 4.96 9.59
N ALA A 142 -9.66 4.47 8.86
CA ALA A 142 -9.60 3.09 8.41
C ALA A 142 -9.19 2.11 9.52
N GLY A 143 -8.70 2.57 10.68
CA GLY A 143 -8.28 1.76 11.82
C GLY A 143 -6.91 1.11 11.62
N LEU A 144 -5.96 1.79 10.95
CA LEU A 144 -4.59 1.30 10.79
C LEU A 144 -3.77 1.41 12.09
N ASP A 145 -4.12 2.35 12.96
CA ASP A 145 -3.51 2.56 14.28
C ASP A 145 -3.63 1.33 15.22
N GLU A 146 -4.56 0.40 14.93
CA GLU A 146 -4.65 -0.90 15.61
C GLU A 146 -3.44 -1.80 15.32
N PHE A 147 -2.71 -1.57 14.22
CA PHE A 147 -1.63 -2.43 13.75
C PHE A 147 -0.23 -1.86 14.03
N GLY A 148 -0.08 -0.58 14.21
CA GLY A 148 1.22 0.04 14.45
C GLY A 148 1.16 1.55 14.62
N GLU A 149 2.32 2.16 14.85
CA GLU A 149 2.46 3.60 14.89
C GLU A 149 2.28 4.19 13.50
N ILE A 150 1.45 5.24 13.37
CA ILE A 150 1.28 5.96 12.11
C ILE A 150 2.18 7.21 12.15
N VAL A 151 2.99 7.38 11.09
CA VAL A 151 3.90 8.51 10.94
C VAL A 151 3.67 9.22 9.61
N GLU A 152 3.94 10.52 9.58
CA GLU A 152 3.84 11.33 8.37
C GLU A 152 5.20 11.43 7.67
N ILE A 153 5.21 11.33 6.32
CA ILE A 153 6.45 11.41 5.55
C ILE A 153 7.02 12.85 5.41
N GLY A 154 6.26 13.87 5.82
CA GLY A 154 6.67 15.28 5.71
C GLY A 154 6.44 15.90 4.32
N ALA A 155 5.77 15.20 3.41
CA ALA A 155 5.52 15.66 2.05
C ALA A 155 4.08 15.36 1.60
N GLY A 156 3.59 16.19 0.66
CA GLY A 156 2.36 15.97 -0.10
C GLY A 156 2.67 15.72 -1.57
N THR A 157 3.56 14.76 -1.84
CA THR A 157 4.00 14.37 -3.20
C THR A 157 3.40 13.04 -3.60
N VAL A 158 3.18 12.85 -4.90
CA VAL A 158 2.84 11.52 -5.44
C VAL A 158 4.04 10.60 -5.25
N GLY A 159 3.84 9.50 -4.52
CA GLY A 159 4.92 8.59 -4.19
C GLY A 159 5.93 9.14 -3.17
N TYR A 160 7.07 8.47 -3.07
CA TYR A 160 8.20 8.87 -2.23
C TYR A 160 9.12 9.81 -3.04
N VAL A 161 9.44 10.97 -2.49
CA VAL A 161 10.40 11.92 -3.09
C VAL A 161 11.44 12.30 -2.05
N ASP A 162 12.65 11.77 -2.18
CA ASP A 162 13.70 11.86 -1.15
C ASP A 162 14.04 13.30 -0.74
N SER A 163 14.00 14.26 -1.67
CA SER A 163 14.26 15.67 -1.38
C SER A 163 13.13 16.39 -0.66
N GLU A 164 11.95 15.79 -0.56
CA GLU A 164 10.73 16.43 -0.03
C GLU A 164 10.29 15.86 1.33
N ILE A 165 10.82 14.70 1.72
CA ILE A 165 10.50 14.10 3.04
C ILE A 165 11.10 14.94 4.17
N SER A 166 10.47 14.89 5.35
CA SER A 166 10.99 15.56 6.54
C SER A 166 12.27 14.89 7.09
N ASP A 167 13.08 15.64 7.83
CA ASP A 167 14.26 15.09 8.51
C ASP A 167 13.85 14.01 9.52
N GLU A 168 12.73 14.21 10.23
CA GLU A 168 12.16 13.23 11.15
C GLU A 168 11.83 11.90 10.45
N PHE A 169 11.13 11.96 9.32
CA PHE A 169 10.82 10.75 8.58
C PHE A 169 12.06 10.10 7.98
N ARG A 170 13.06 10.89 7.58
CA ARG A 170 14.36 10.39 7.10
C ARG A 170 15.08 9.56 8.18
N GLU A 171 15.02 9.98 9.44
CA GLU A 171 15.56 9.20 10.55
C GLU A 171 14.81 7.88 10.74
N ILE A 172 13.47 7.90 10.65
CA ILE A 172 12.62 6.70 10.70
C ILE A 172 12.97 5.76 9.54
N PHE A 173 13.00 6.26 8.31
CA PHE A 173 13.35 5.49 7.13
C PHE A 173 14.73 4.84 7.24
N ASN A 174 15.72 5.60 7.68
CA ASN A 174 17.09 5.10 7.86
C ASN A 174 17.20 4.05 8.97
N SER A 175 16.39 4.16 10.01
CA SER A 175 16.38 3.22 11.14
C SER A 175 15.77 1.86 10.80
N HIS A 176 15.01 1.73 9.70
CA HIS A 176 14.37 0.48 9.29
C HIS A 176 15.17 -0.19 8.17
N GLU A 177 15.60 -1.43 8.40
CA GLU A 177 16.25 -2.28 7.38
C GLU A 177 15.22 -3.03 6.51
N PHE A 178 14.02 -3.27 7.04
CA PHE A 178 12.94 -3.93 6.33
C PHE A 178 11.82 -2.95 5.99
N ILE A 179 11.49 -2.84 4.70
CA ILE A 179 10.51 -1.90 4.18
C ILE A 179 9.54 -2.62 3.24
N ILE A 180 8.25 -2.33 3.41
CA ILE A 180 7.19 -2.72 2.49
C ILE A 180 6.64 -1.44 1.86
N SER A 181 6.60 -1.38 0.55
CA SER A 181 6.18 -0.19 -0.20
C SER A 181 5.02 -0.51 -1.13
N LYS A 182 3.93 0.26 -1.00
CA LYS A 182 2.72 0.10 -1.81
C LYS A 182 2.71 1.08 -2.97
N GLY A 183 2.21 0.59 -4.11
CA GLY A 183 1.90 1.39 -5.28
C GLY A 183 3.09 1.81 -6.14
N MET A 184 2.75 2.26 -7.36
CA MET A 184 3.76 2.63 -8.37
C MET A 184 4.50 3.93 -8.04
N GLY A 185 3.82 4.91 -7.47
CA GLY A 185 4.47 6.20 -7.16
C GLY A 185 5.59 6.05 -6.13
N ASN A 186 5.39 5.22 -5.11
CA ASN A 186 6.45 4.91 -4.15
C ASN A 186 7.57 4.08 -4.80
N TYR A 187 7.24 3.14 -5.71
CA TYR A 187 8.24 2.41 -6.47
C TYR A 187 9.14 3.34 -7.29
N GLU A 188 8.55 4.27 -8.04
CA GLU A 188 9.29 5.24 -8.86
C GLU A 188 10.28 6.04 -8.01
N GLY A 189 9.83 6.62 -6.92
CA GLY A 189 10.69 7.46 -6.08
C GLY A 189 11.77 6.68 -5.34
N LEU A 190 11.43 5.52 -4.79
CA LEU A 190 12.39 4.71 -4.04
C LEU A 190 13.47 4.07 -4.94
N THR A 191 13.17 3.78 -6.19
CA THR A 191 14.17 3.23 -7.11
C THR A 191 15.20 4.25 -7.59
N GLU A 192 14.99 5.54 -7.33
CA GLU A 192 15.96 6.61 -7.62
C GLU A 192 17.05 6.78 -6.54
N ILE A 193 16.93 6.08 -5.40
CA ILE A 193 17.89 6.17 -4.30
C ILE A 193 18.60 4.83 -4.04
N ASP A 194 19.71 4.88 -3.31
CA ASP A 194 20.45 3.66 -2.92
C ASP A 194 19.70 2.92 -1.80
N LEU A 195 19.22 1.72 -2.12
CA LEU A 195 18.51 0.81 -1.23
C LEU A 195 19.33 -0.41 -0.82
N SER A 196 20.62 -0.47 -1.19
CA SER A 196 21.48 -1.67 -1.02
C SER A 196 21.64 -2.16 0.42
N SER A 197 21.35 -1.30 1.41
CA SER A 197 21.38 -1.65 2.83
C SER A 197 20.04 -2.12 3.41
N LYS A 198 19.00 -2.28 2.57
CA LYS A 198 17.63 -2.55 3.00
C LYS A 198 17.06 -3.80 2.32
N ASP A 199 16.26 -4.56 3.06
CA ASP A 199 15.35 -5.56 2.50
C ASP A 199 14.04 -4.85 2.14
N ILE A 200 13.91 -4.39 0.89
CA ILE A 200 12.70 -3.66 0.45
C ILE A 200 11.85 -4.50 -0.49
N TYR A 201 10.55 -4.49 -0.26
CA TYR A 201 9.54 -5.20 -1.05
C TYR A 201 8.49 -4.25 -1.58
N PHE A 202 8.29 -4.29 -2.89
CA PHE A 202 7.26 -3.51 -3.58
C PHE A 202 6.04 -4.38 -3.87
N LEU A 203 4.89 -3.94 -3.40
CA LEU A 203 3.59 -4.55 -3.64
C LEU A 203 2.81 -3.62 -4.56
N LEU A 204 2.70 -3.97 -5.83
CA LEU A 204 2.02 -3.13 -6.81
C LEU A 204 1.40 -3.92 -7.98
N CYS A 205 0.54 -3.24 -8.70
CA CYS A 205 0.09 -3.62 -10.03
C CYS A 205 0.74 -2.68 -11.05
N ALA A 206 1.30 -3.21 -12.13
CA ALA A 206 1.93 -2.43 -13.20
C ALA A 206 0.87 -1.75 -14.08
N LYS A 207 0.39 -0.57 -13.68
CA LYS A 207 -0.73 0.16 -14.35
C LYS A 207 -0.28 1.01 -15.55
N CYS A 208 1.03 1.15 -15.79
CA CYS A 208 1.55 1.88 -16.94
C CYS A 208 2.69 1.13 -17.63
N ASN A 209 2.87 1.39 -18.92
CA ASN A 209 3.90 0.72 -19.72
C ASN A 209 5.32 1.04 -19.25
N THR A 210 5.55 2.22 -18.69
CA THR A 210 6.89 2.61 -18.19
C THR A 210 7.33 1.68 -17.08
N ILE A 211 6.50 1.51 -16.05
CA ILE A 211 6.79 0.62 -14.90
C ILE A 211 6.80 -0.84 -15.34
N ALA A 212 5.84 -1.27 -16.18
CA ALA A 212 5.83 -2.63 -16.70
C ALA A 212 7.14 -2.99 -17.43
N ASN A 213 7.64 -2.08 -18.29
CA ASN A 213 8.90 -2.26 -19.02
C ASN A 213 10.13 -2.22 -18.09
N ASP A 214 10.15 -1.32 -17.10
CA ASP A 214 11.25 -1.19 -16.13
C ASP A 214 11.42 -2.49 -15.31
N ILE A 215 10.32 -3.08 -14.88
CA ILE A 215 10.32 -4.34 -14.11
C ILE A 215 10.46 -5.56 -15.03
N GLY A 216 10.05 -5.48 -16.30
CA GLY A 216 10.04 -6.60 -17.25
C GLY A 216 8.80 -7.49 -17.14
N VAL A 217 7.64 -6.90 -16.83
CA VAL A 217 6.32 -7.58 -16.70
C VAL A 217 5.33 -7.02 -17.70
N ASN A 218 4.11 -7.58 -17.77
CA ASN A 218 3.05 -7.05 -18.61
C ASN A 218 2.25 -5.97 -17.88
N LEU A 219 1.55 -5.18 -18.66
CA LEU A 219 0.58 -4.22 -18.13
C LEU A 219 -0.51 -4.96 -17.34
N HIS A 220 -0.86 -4.45 -16.17
CA HIS A 220 -1.80 -5.00 -15.19
C HIS A 220 -1.34 -6.29 -14.48
N ASP A 221 -0.07 -6.68 -14.61
CA ASP A 221 0.49 -7.73 -13.78
C ASP A 221 0.63 -7.26 -12.32
N MET A 222 0.27 -8.17 -11.40
CA MET A 222 0.50 -8.00 -9.96
C MET A 222 1.86 -8.56 -9.58
N LEU A 223 2.55 -7.89 -8.68
CA LEU A 223 3.87 -8.32 -8.25
C LEU A 223 4.17 -8.05 -6.77
N LEU A 224 4.92 -8.95 -6.19
CA LEU A 224 5.73 -8.77 -4.99
C LEU A 224 7.19 -8.86 -5.43
N LEU A 225 7.84 -7.72 -5.49
CA LEU A 225 9.22 -7.58 -5.99
C LEU A 225 10.15 -7.18 -4.85
N LYS A 226 11.21 -7.95 -4.63
CA LYS A 226 12.34 -7.57 -3.77
C LYS A 226 13.39 -6.78 -4.57
N LYS A 227 13.90 -5.70 -3.99
CA LYS A 227 15.09 -4.98 -4.48
C LYS A 227 16.14 -4.84 -3.40
#